data_cad1ce07e29fdb1c1bc38d56972da9c2
#
_entry.id   cad1ce07e29fdb1c1bc38d56972da9c2
#
_cell.length_a   1.000
_cell.length_b   1.000
_cell.length_c   1.000
_cell.angle_alpha   90.00
_cell.angle_beta   90.00
_cell.angle_gamma   90.00
#
_symmetry.space_group_name_H-M   'P 1'
#
loop_
_entity.id
_entity.type
_entity.pdbx_description
1 polymer ?
#
loop_
_entity_poly.entity_id
_entity_poly.type
_entity_poly.pdbx_seq_one_letter_code
_entity_poly.pdbx_strand_id
1 'polypeptide(L)'
;MIDFISGVVHRYGVPHSIITDNDTNFTADEVKLWCTNMGIKLDYASVYHPQTNGQVKRANGLIMSGIKPRLVRSLKESNTHWVEELDSVLWGLRTTPNRTTGYTPFFMVYRAEAVLPCDIIHDSP
;
A
#
# COMPACT_ATOMS: atom_id res chain seq x y z
N MET A 1 10.30 -9.14 -8.48
CA MET A 1 9.76 -9.28 -7.11
C MET A 1 10.70 -8.78 -6.04
N ILE A 2 11.95 -9.16 -6.07
CA ILE A 2 12.96 -8.69 -5.11
C ILE A 2 13.08 -7.16 -5.13
N ASP A 3 13.08 -6.54 -6.29
CA ASP A 3 13.15 -5.08 -6.41
C ASP A 3 11.98 -4.39 -5.73
N PHE A 4 10.79 -4.96 -5.83
CA PHE A 4 9.61 -4.42 -5.17
C PHE A 4 9.74 -4.48 -3.64
N ILE A 5 10.12 -5.63 -3.11
CA ILE A 5 10.28 -5.82 -1.66
C ILE A 5 11.43 -4.94 -1.15
N SER A 6 12.52 -4.87 -1.89
CA SER A 6 13.65 -3.99 -1.56
C SER A 6 13.22 -2.53 -1.47
N GLY A 7 12.37 -2.06 -2.39
CA GLY A 7 11.82 -0.73 -2.35
C GLY A 7 10.99 -0.46 -1.09
N VAL A 8 10.19 -1.44 -0.67
CA VAL A 8 9.41 -1.34 0.58
C VAL A 8 10.33 -1.26 1.79
N VAL A 9 11.36 -2.10 1.83
CA VAL A 9 12.36 -2.10 2.92
C VAL A 9 13.07 -0.75 3.03
N HIS A 10 13.46 -0.17 1.90
CA HIS A 10 14.15 1.13 1.90
C HIS A 10 13.25 2.28 2.34
N ARG A 11 11.93 2.17 2.14
CA ARG A 11 10.99 3.22 2.54
C ARG A 11 10.55 3.10 4.00
N TYR A 12 10.31 1.88 4.47
CA TYR A 12 9.63 1.64 5.73
C TYR A 12 10.47 0.87 6.74
N GLY A 13 11.64 0.39 6.35
CA GLY A 13 12.47 -0.46 7.18
C GLY A 13 12.20 -1.95 6.95
N VAL A 14 13.01 -2.79 7.57
CA VAL A 14 12.92 -4.24 7.43
C VAL A 14 11.73 -4.76 8.25
N PRO A 15 10.72 -5.36 7.61
CA PRO A 15 9.60 -5.93 8.34
C PRO A 15 10.02 -7.24 9.03
N HIS A 16 9.31 -7.59 10.09
CA HIS A 16 9.49 -8.87 10.76
C HIS A 16 9.11 -10.03 9.84
N SER A 17 7.97 -9.88 9.15
CA SER A 17 7.45 -10.91 8.25
C SER A 17 6.71 -10.28 7.08
N ILE A 18 6.62 -11.04 6.00
CA ILE A 18 5.82 -10.73 4.83
C ILE A 18 4.88 -11.91 4.59
N ILE A 19 3.60 -11.62 4.40
CA ILE A 19 2.59 -12.63 4.11
C ILE A 19 2.13 -12.44 2.67
N THR A 20 2.26 -13.49 1.87
CA THR A 20 1.87 -13.46 0.46
C THR A 20 1.04 -14.71 0.13
N ASP A 21 0.49 -14.74 -1.09
CA ASP A 21 -0.13 -15.96 -1.61
C ASP A 21 0.96 -16.90 -2.16
N ASN A 22 0.53 -18.06 -2.68
CA ASN A 22 1.45 -19.08 -3.22
C ASN A 22 1.80 -18.83 -4.70
N ASP A 23 1.73 -17.59 -5.16
CA ASP A 23 2.12 -17.25 -6.53
C ASP A 23 3.59 -17.60 -6.77
N THR A 24 3.89 -18.03 -7.99
CA THR A 24 5.26 -18.43 -8.36
C THR A 24 6.29 -17.32 -8.20
N ASN A 25 5.87 -16.06 -8.29
CA ASN A 25 6.75 -14.92 -8.05
C ASN A 25 7.27 -14.88 -6.62
N PHE A 26 6.49 -15.40 -5.66
CA PHE A 26 6.86 -15.40 -4.24
C PHE A 26 7.41 -16.73 -3.76
N THR A 27 7.19 -17.82 -4.51
CA THR A 27 7.69 -19.14 -4.14
C THR A 27 9.05 -19.45 -4.73
N ALA A 28 9.58 -18.58 -5.58
CA ALA A 28 10.91 -18.77 -6.16
C ALA A 28 11.98 -18.82 -5.06
N ASP A 29 12.93 -19.74 -5.22
CA ASP A 29 14.02 -19.92 -4.26
C ASP A 29 14.84 -18.64 -4.06
N GLU A 30 14.97 -17.85 -5.11
CA GLU A 30 15.69 -16.58 -5.09
C GLU A 30 15.05 -15.58 -4.12
N VAL A 31 13.71 -15.48 -4.13
CA VAL A 31 12.97 -14.61 -3.21
C VAL A 31 13.08 -15.10 -1.79
N LYS A 32 12.97 -16.41 -1.58
CA LYS A 32 13.10 -17.03 -0.26
C LYS A 32 14.50 -16.78 0.33
N LEU A 33 15.52 -16.95 -0.48
CA LEU A 33 16.90 -16.72 -0.06
C LEU A 33 17.13 -15.26 0.29
N TRP A 34 16.64 -14.35 -0.54
CA TRP A 34 16.79 -12.92 -0.29
C TRP A 34 16.12 -12.51 1.04
N CYS A 35 14.90 -12.99 1.28
CA CYS A 35 14.19 -12.72 2.54
C CYS A 35 14.95 -13.29 3.75
N THR A 36 15.48 -14.50 3.63
CA THR A 36 16.27 -15.13 4.70
C THR A 36 17.52 -14.29 5.01
N ASN A 37 18.20 -13.81 3.99
CA ASN A 37 19.43 -13.00 4.17
C ASN A 37 19.10 -11.66 4.83
N MET A 38 17.91 -11.10 4.60
CA MET A 38 17.48 -9.85 5.21
C MET A 38 16.86 -10.02 6.60
N GLY A 39 16.70 -11.26 7.05
CA GLY A 39 16.06 -11.55 8.32
C GLY A 39 14.54 -11.40 8.28
N ILE A 40 13.93 -11.49 7.11
CA ILE A 40 12.49 -11.38 6.92
C ILE A 40 11.88 -12.77 6.86
N LYS A 41 10.87 -13.02 7.71
CA LYS A 41 10.10 -14.25 7.66
C LYS A 41 9.08 -14.17 6.53
N LEU A 42 9.16 -15.09 5.59
CA LEU A 42 8.22 -15.18 4.48
C LEU A 42 7.17 -16.24 4.77
N ASP A 43 5.93 -15.81 4.97
CA ASP A 43 4.79 -16.69 5.22
C ASP A 43 3.86 -16.68 4.02
N TYR A 44 3.24 -17.81 3.74
CA TYR A 44 2.27 -17.93 2.66
C TYR A 44 0.87 -17.99 3.23
N ALA A 45 -0.01 -17.11 2.75
CA ALA A 45 -1.42 -17.16 3.10
C ALA A 45 -2.00 -18.46 2.54
N SER A 46 -2.53 -19.29 3.43
CA SER A 46 -3.15 -20.55 3.07
C SER A 46 -4.66 -20.46 3.30
N VAL A 47 -5.36 -21.54 2.92
CA VAL A 47 -6.79 -21.70 3.21
C VAL A 47 -7.07 -21.56 4.71
N TYR A 48 -6.08 -21.81 5.55
CA TYR A 48 -6.19 -21.73 7.00
C TYR A 48 -6.07 -20.30 7.56
N HIS A 49 -5.70 -19.31 6.73
CA HIS A 49 -5.59 -17.90 7.13
C HIS A 49 -6.40 -16.99 6.21
N PRO A 50 -7.73 -17.19 6.11
CA PRO A 50 -8.55 -16.39 5.19
C PRO A 50 -8.62 -14.91 5.59
N GLN A 51 -8.39 -14.58 6.86
CA GLN A 51 -8.44 -13.20 7.34
C GLN A 51 -7.37 -12.31 6.70
N THR A 52 -6.17 -12.83 6.47
CA THR A 52 -5.08 -12.09 5.82
C THR A 52 -5.45 -11.71 4.39
N ASN A 53 -5.94 -12.67 3.62
CA ASN A 53 -6.41 -12.42 2.26
C ASN A 53 -7.60 -11.47 2.24
N GLY A 54 -8.48 -11.56 3.25
CA GLY A 54 -9.62 -10.67 3.38
C GLY A 54 -9.22 -9.21 3.55
N GLN A 55 -8.17 -8.93 4.30
CA GLN A 55 -7.66 -7.57 4.47
C GLN A 55 -7.10 -6.99 3.17
N VAL A 56 -6.32 -7.78 2.42
CA VAL A 56 -5.78 -7.36 1.12
C VAL A 56 -6.91 -7.11 0.11
N LYS A 57 -7.88 -8.00 0.03
CA LYS A 57 -9.04 -7.85 -0.86
C LYS A 57 -9.85 -6.61 -0.51
N ARG A 58 -10.02 -6.32 0.78
CA ARG A 58 -10.72 -5.12 1.23
C ARG A 58 -9.96 -3.85 0.84
N ALA A 59 -8.64 -3.83 1.03
CA ALA A 59 -7.80 -2.70 0.61
C ALA A 59 -7.87 -2.48 -0.90
N ASN A 60 -7.76 -3.55 -1.69
CA ASN A 60 -7.89 -3.49 -3.14
C ASN A 60 -9.28 -2.98 -3.56
N GLY A 61 -10.34 -3.40 -2.87
CA GLY A 61 -11.69 -2.91 -3.11
C GLY A 61 -11.84 -1.42 -2.87
N LEU A 62 -11.23 -0.91 -1.80
CA LEU A 62 -11.24 0.52 -1.50
C LEU A 62 -10.49 1.33 -2.57
N ILE A 63 -9.35 0.83 -3.03
CA ILE A 63 -8.58 1.46 -4.09
C ILE A 63 -9.40 1.52 -5.38
N MET A 64 -10.00 0.40 -5.78
CA MET A 64 -10.83 0.35 -6.99
C MET A 64 -12.06 1.25 -6.88
N SER A 65 -12.70 1.32 -5.71
CA SER A 65 -13.84 2.20 -5.47
C SER A 65 -13.48 3.68 -5.63
N GLY A 66 -12.24 4.04 -5.29
CA GLY A 66 -11.75 5.40 -5.49
C GLY A 66 -11.38 5.71 -6.93
N ILE A 67 -10.84 4.71 -7.65
CA ILE A 67 -10.37 4.90 -9.03
C ILE A 67 -11.49 4.95 -10.04
N LYS A 68 -12.50 4.07 -9.93
CA LYS A 68 -13.57 3.94 -10.93
C LYS A 68 -14.27 5.26 -11.26
N PRO A 69 -14.76 6.04 -10.28
CA PRO A 69 -15.41 7.31 -10.59
C PRO A 69 -14.48 8.31 -11.30
N ARG A 70 -13.21 8.30 -10.94
CA ARG A 70 -12.22 9.21 -11.53
C ARG A 70 -11.91 8.84 -12.98
N LEU A 71 -11.85 7.55 -13.30
CA LEU A 71 -11.66 7.09 -14.68
C LEU A 71 -12.83 7.48 -15.58
N VAL A 72 -14.07 7.35 -15.10
CA VAL A 72 -15.26 7.77 -15.85
C VAL A 72 -15.21 9.25 -16.13
N ARG A 73 -14.79 10.07 -15.17
CA ARG A 73 -14.64 11.53 -15.36
C ARG A 73 -13.56 11.81 -16.39
N SER A 74 -12.42 11.15 -16.30
CA SER A 74 -11.29 11.36 -17.22
C SER A 74 -11.61 10.96 -18.65
N LEU A 75 -12.42 9.93 -18.86
CA LEU A 75 -12.87 9.54 -20.19
C LEU A 75 -13.66 10.66 -20.89
N LYS A 76 -14.40 11.46 -20.12
CA LYS A 76 -15.13 12.63 -20.64
C LYS A 76 -14.19 13.78 -20.99
N GLU A 77 -13.05 13.86 -20.33
CA GLU A 77 -12.07 14.94 -20.51
C GLU A 77 -10.92 14.56 -21.45
N SER A 78 -10.93 13.37 -22.01
CA SER A 78 -9.98 12.83 -22.98
C SER A 78 -8.51 12.72 -22.52
N ASN A 79 -8.23 12.90 -21.23
CA ASN A 79 -6.88 12.76 -20.66
C ASN A 79 -6.91 11.79 -19.48
N THR A 80 -6.78 10.49 -19.77
CA THR A 80 -6.83 9.48 -18.75
C THR A 80 -5.44 9.06 -18.31
N HIS A 81 -4.99 9.60 -17.21
CA HIS A 81 -3.77 9.12 -16.55
C HIS A 81 -4.16 8.41 -15.26
N TRP A 82 -4.56 7.12 -15.40
CA TRP A 82 -4.98 6.33 -14.26
C TRP A 82 -3.88 6.23 -13.17
N VAL A 83 -2.61 6.35 -13.58
CA VAL A 83 -1.48 6.32 -12.64
C VAL A 83 -1.54 7.53 -11.70
N GLU A 84 -1.84 8.71 -12.22
CA GLU A 84 -2.00 9.93 -11.42
C GLU A 84 -3.20 9.82 -10.49
N GLU A 85 -4.30 9.27 -10.99
CA GLU A 85 -5.50 9.04 -10.17
C GLU A 85 -5.25 8.01 -9.08
N LEU A 86 -4.45 6.98 -9.35
CA LEU A 86 -4.06 6.00 -8.36
C LEU A 86 -3.30 6.66 -7.20
N ASP A 87 -2.34 7.51 -7.50
CA ASP A 87 -1.57 8.22 -6.48
C ASP A 87 -2.47 9.07 -5.59
N SER A 88 -3.43 9.76 -6.18
CA SER A 88 -4.39 10.58 -5.42
C SER A 88 -5.29 9.73 -4.52
N VAL A 89 -5.76 8.60 -5.01
CA VAL A 89 -6.58 7.66 -4.22
C VAL A 89 -5.77 7.10 -3.06
N LEU A 90 -4.55 6.67 -3.30
CA LEU A 90 -3.68 6.13 -2.27
C LEU A 90 -3.35 7.18 -1.20
N TRP A 91 -3.09 8.41 -1.60
CA TRP A 91 -2.87 9.53 -0.68
C TRP A 91 -4.09 9.74 0.22
N GLY A 92 -5.29 9.76 -0.38
CA GLY A 92 -6.53 9.89 0.37
C GLY A 92 -6.71 8.78 1.40
N LEU A 93 -6.45 7.53 1.01
CA LEU A 93 -6.55 6.38 1.92
C LEU A 93 -5.51 6.46 3.05
N ARG A 94 -4.30 6.90 2.76
CA ARG A 94 -3.24 7.04 3.77
C ARG A 94 -3.53 8.13 4.79
N THR A 95 -4.29 9.15 4.41
CA THR A 95 -4.55 10.32 5.22
C THR A 95 -5.97 10.39 5.79
N THR A 96 -6.78 9.34 5.58
CA THR A 96 -8.13 9.25 6.15
C THR A 96 -8.08 8.41 7.42
N PRO A 97 -8.58 8.93 8.57
CA PRO A 97 -8.60 8.16 9.81
C PRO A 97 -9.40 6.88 9.68
N ASN A 98 -8.86 5.78 10.21
CA ASN A 98 -9.55 4.51 10.29
C ASN A 98 -10.54 4.55 11.46
N ARG A 99 -11.78 4.09 11.24
CA ARG A 99 -12.81 4.10 12.28
C ARG A 99 -12.44 3.24 13.48
N THR A 100 -11.73 2.15 13.25
CA THR A 100 -11.37 1.20 14.30
C THR A 100 -10.24 1.73 15.18
N THR A 101 -9.21 2.34 14.59
CA THR A 101 -8.04 2.81 15.32
C THR A 101 -8.10 4.29 15.72
N GLY A 102 -8.90 5.09 15.00
CA GLY A 102 -8.95 6.54 15.16
C GLY A 102 -7.75 7.27 14.55
N TYR A 103 -6.80 6.54 13.98
CA TYR A 103 -5.58 7.10 13.39
C TYR A 103 -5.56 6.92 11.88
N THR A 104 -4.83 7.80 11.18
CA THR A 104 -4.56 7.61 9.75
C THR A 104 -3.50 6.51 9.58
N PRO A 105 -3.52 5.77 8.46
CA PRO A 105 -2.44 4.85 8.14
C PRO A 105 -1.08 5.54 8.10
N PHE A 106 -1.03 6.78 7.61
CA PHE A 106 0.21 7.57 7.58
C PHE A 106 0.78 7.77 8.99
N PHE A 107 -0.06 8.19 9.95
CA PHE A 107 0.36 8.37 11.33
C PHE A 107 0.86 7.07 11.96
N MET A 108 0.19 5.95 11.68
CA MET A 108 0.58 4.66 12.24
C MET A 108 1.98 4.22 11.78
N VAL A 109 2.36 4.59 10.56
CA VAL A 109 3.69 4.26 10.01
C VAL A 109 4.75 5.24 10.50
N TYR A 110 4.49 6.55 10.41
CA TYR A 110 5.50 7.58 10.61
C TYR A 110 5.42 8.27 11.96
N ARG A 111 4.37 8.04 12.74
CA ARG A 111 4.11 8.69 14.03
C ARG A 111 3.99 10.21 13.93
N ALA A 112 3.66 10.69 12.76
CA ALA A 112 3.39 12.11 12.49
C ALA A 112 2.28 12.20 11.46
N GLU A 113 1.48 13.25 11.52
CA GLU A 113 0.43 13.46 10.53
C GLU A 113 1.03 13.97 9.21
N ALA A 114 0.36 13.61 8.12
CA ALA A 114 0.76 14.07 6.81
C ALA A 114 0.47 15.57 6.68
N VAL A 115 1.42 16.29 6.10
CA VAL A 115 1.24 17.70 5.77
C VAL A 115 0.78 17.79 4.33
N LEU A 116 -0.37 18.44 4.10
CA LEU A 116 -0.88 18.67 2.76
C LEU A 116 -0.03 19.73 2.06
N PRO A 117 0.18 19.62 0.74
CA PRO A 117 0.95 20.63 0.00
C PRO A 117 0.40 22.06 0.18
N CYS A 118 -0.92 22.20 0.29
CA CYS A 118 -1.53 23.52 0.54
C CYS A 118 -1.17 24.06 1.92
N ASP A 119 -1.00 23.21 2.91
CA ASP A 119 -0.61 23.63 4.27
C ASP A 119 0.82 24.18 4.29
N ILE A 120 1.70 23.61 3.50
CA ILE A 120 3.09 24.08 3.37
C ILE A 120 3.11 25.50 2.79
N ILE A 121 2.25 25.80 1.84
CA ILE A 121 2.17 27.10 1.19
C ILE A 121 1.58 28.15 2.14
N HIS A 122 0.60 27.77 2.98
CA HIS A 122 -0.11 28.69 3.87
C HIS A 122 0.52 28.80 5.25
N ASP A 123 1.29 27.83 5.68
CA ASP A 123 1.96 27.79 7.00
C ASP A 123 3.38 28.31 6.95
N SER A 124 3.77 28.99 5.90
CA SER A 124 5.07 29.66 5.90
C SER A 124 5.04 30.81 6.90
N PRO A 125 5.82 30.75 7.94
CA PRO A 125 5.95 31.89 8.84
C PRO A 125 6.58 33.07 8.14
#